data_6f54ab82cc715c9dcd8e2c1df9f946de
#
_entry.id   6f54ab82cc715c9dcd8e2c1df9f946de
#
_cell.length_a   1.000
_cell.length_b   1.000
_cell.length_c   1.000
_cell.angle_alpha   90.00
_cell.angle_beta   90.00
_cell.angle_gamma   90.00
#
_symmetry.space_group_name_H-M   'P 1'
#
loop_
_entity.id
_entity.type
_entity.pdbx_description
1 polymer ?
#
loop_
_entity_poly.entity_id
_entity_poly.type
_entity_poly.pdbx_seq_one_letter_code
_entity_poly.pdbx_strand_id
1 'polypeptide(L)'
;MKTTSPYTVEKKKKSKAMGSGLILVLGMLIAIGVFALMVHEKKEASTTKDGLHLIVERNPENEGWMYSIYARKNILVRQKIMPIVNGKQPIPNKKTAEALGALVLQKIRNEQLPVLTKSELDYVMEVSQQEDSKL
;
A
#
# COMPACT_ATOMS: atom_id res chain seq x y z
N MET A 1 70.30 -12.33 53.93
CA MET A 1 71.00 -11.73 52.87
C MET A 1 70.08 -11.56 51.69
N LYS A 2 70.08 -10.59 50.99
CA LYS A 2 69.16 -9.81 50.20
C LYS A 2 68.38 -10.64 49.16
N THR A 3 67.09 -10.73 49.36
CA THR A 3 66.10 -11.22 48.38
C THR A 3 65.52 -10.00 47.67
N THR A 4 65.83 -9.81 46.43
CA THR A 4 65.25 -8.85 45.53
C THR A 4 64.08 -9.52 44.82
N SER A 5 62.87 -9.02 45.13
CA SER A 5 61.66 -9.40 44.44
C SER A 5 61.56 -8.67 43.09
N PRO A 6 61.31 -9.34 41.96
CA PRO A 6 61.01 -8.69 40.71
C PRO A 6 59.52 -8.32 40.66
N TYR A 7 59.27 -7.06 40.61
CA TYR A 7 57.95 -6.45 40.40
C TYR A 7 57.53 -6.65 38.94
N THR A 8 56.60 -7.58 38.72
CA THR A 8 56.05 -7.79 37.40
C THR A 8 54.94 -6.77 37.15
N VAL A 9 55.26 -5.76 36.34
CA VAL A 9 54.25 -4.80 35.87
C VAL A 9 53.39 -5.46 34.80
N GLU A 10 52.20 -5.85 35.20
CA GLU A 10 51.18 -6.35 34.29
C GLU A 10 50.63 -5.18 33.46
N LYS A 11 51.04 -5.10 32.19
CA LYS A 11 50.48 -4.17 31.21
C LYS A 11 49.05 -4.58 30.90
N LYS A 12 48.09 -3.92 31.56
CA LYS A 12 46.67 -4.04 31.26
C LYS A 12 46.40 -3.54 29.83
N LYS A 13 46.25 -4.46 28.90
CA LYS A 13 45.92 -4.23 27.51
C LYS A 13 44.49 -3.67 27.46
N LYS A 14 44.33 -2.35 27.32
CA LYS A 14 43.04 -1.76 27.00
C LYS A 14 42.60 -2.23 25.61
N SER A 15 41.76 -3.24 25.56
CA SER A 15 41.05 -3.59 24.34
C SER A 15 40.04 -2.46 24.06
N LYS A 16 40.27 -1.74 23.00
CA LYS A 16 39.34 -0.76 22.44
C LYS A 16 38.11 -1.52 21.96
N ALA A 17 37.07 -1.57 22.78
CA ALA A 17 35.74 -1.97 22.37
C ALA A 17 35.13 -0.85 21.49
N MET A 18 35.59 -0.73 20.25
CA MET A 18 35.18 0.27 19.29
C MET A 18 34.52 -0.37 18.07
N GLY A 19 33.73 -1.41 18.31
CA GLY A 19 33.04 -2.15 17.24
C GLY A 19 31.54 -2.37 17.46
N SER A 20 31.09 -2.48 18.71
CA SER A 20 29.70 -2.86 18.98
C SER A 20 28.68 -1.74 18.70
N GLY A 21 29.05 -0.47 18.93
CA GLY A 21 28.18 0.65 18.65
C GLY A 21 27.93 0.88 17.14
N LEU A 22 28.99 0.71 16.32
CA LEU A 22 28.89 0.86 14.87
C LEU A 22 28.03 -0.23 14.25
N ILE A 23 28.14 -1.47 14.72
CA ILE A 23 27.35 -2.61 14.25
C ILE A 23 25.88 -2.44 14.63
N LEU A 24 25.56 -1.92 15.82
CA LEU A 24 24.19 -1.64 16.24
C LEU A 24 23.54 -0.53 15.40
N VAL A 25 24.26 0.55 15.09
CA VAL A 25 23.77 1.65 14.25
C VAL A 25 23.54 1.17 12.82
N LEU A 26 24.46 0.38 12.27
CA LEU A 26 24.31 -0.18 10.92
C LEU A 26 23.13 -1.17 10.84
N GLY A 27 22.94 -2.02 11.84
CA GLY A 27 21.79 -2.92 11.95
C GLY A 27 20.46 -2.18 12.04
N MET A 28 20.41 -1.07 12.78
CA MET A 28 19.21 -0.24 12.90
C MET A 28 18.84 0.47 11.59
N LEU A 29 19.84 0.96 10.84
CA LEU A 29 19.63 1.57 9.52
C LEU A 29 19.11 0.55 8.49
N ILE A 30 19.61 -0.67 8.50
CA ILE A 30 19.13 -1.75 7.63
C ILE A 30 17.69 -2.12 7.98
N ALA A 31 17.35 -2.23 9.26
CA ALA A 31 15.99 -2.53 9.72
C ALA A 31 14.99 -1.45 9.30
N ILE A 32 15.36 -0.17 9.38
CA ILE A 32 14.53 0.96 8.92
C ILE A 32 14.36 0.90 7.41
N GLY A 33 15.42 0.59 6.64
CA GLY A 33 15.37 0.48 5.19
C GLY A 33 14.46 -0.65 4.72
N VAL A 34 14.54 -1.83 5.34
CA VAL A 34 13.67 -2.99 5.04
C VAL A 34 12.22 -2.70 5.43
N PHE A 35 11.99 -2.02 6.55
CA PHE A 35 10.65 -1.62 6.98
C PHE A 35 10.03 -0.59 6.02
N ALA A 36 10.81 0.37 5.52
CA ALA A 36 10.35 1.34 4.52
C ALA A 36 9.99 0.68 3.18
N LEU A 37 10.73 -0.35 2.75
CA LEU A 37 10.41 -1.14 1.56
C LEU A 37 9.15 -1.99 1.75
N MET A 38 8.92 -2.54 2.94
CA MET A 38 7.68 -3.29 3.26
C MET A 38 6.45 -2.38 3.33
N VAL A 39 6.61 -1.11 3.71
CA VAL A 39 5.50 -0.14 3.77
C VAL A 39 5.08 0.34 2.38
N HIS A 40 5.95 0.25 1.36
CA HIS A 40 5.66 0.75 0.01
C HIS A 40 4.79 -0.19 -0.85
N GLU A 41 4.52 -1.41 -0.40
CA GLU A 41 3.61 -2.34 -1.09
C GLU A 41 2.31 -2.62 -0.32
N LYS A 42 1.78 -1.67 0.43
CA LYS A 42 0.37 -1.75 0.78
C LYS A 42 -0.46 -1.39 -0.46
N LYS A 43 -0.71 -2.40 -1.33
CA LYS A 43 -1.95 -2.47 -2.07
C LYS A 43 -3.05 -2.37 -1.02
N GLU A 44 -3.72 -1.24 -0.96
CA GLU A 44 -4.84 -1.04 -0.05
C GLU A 44 -6.01 -1.94 -0.49
N ALA A 45 -5.89 -3.22 -0.14
CA ALA A 45 -7.04 -4.09 -0.12
C ALA A 45 -7.78 -3.78 1.19
N SER A 46 -8.81 -2.94 1.12
CA SER A 46 -9.75 -2.73 2.22
C SER A 46 -10.48 -4.04 2.46
N THR A 47 -9.87 -4.94 3.24
CA THR A 47 -10.46 -6.22 3.61
C THR A 47 -11.42 -5.99 4.76
N THR A 48 -12.71 -6.07 4.48
CA THR A 48 -13.76 -6.01 5.49
C THR A 48 -14.06 -7.41 6.03
N LYS A 49 -14.70 -7.48 7.21
CA LYS A 49 -15.12 -8.72 7.90
C LYS A 49 -15.91 -9.71 7.02
N ASP A 50 -16.51 -9.24 5.94
CA ASP A 50 -17.35 -10.01 5.01
C ASP A 50 -16.55 -10.75 3.94
N GLY A 51 -15.21 -10.67 3.96
CA GLY A 51 -14.34 -11.25 2.93
C GLY A 51 -14.46 -10.56 1.57
N LEU A 52 -15.17 -9.43 1.50
CA LEU A 52 -15.26 -8.57 0.32
C LEU A 52 -14.11 -7.57 0.33
N HIS A 53 -13.42 -7.42 -0.80
CA HIS A 53 -12.36 -6.44 -0.95
C HIS A 53 -12.31 -5.86 -2.35
N LEU A 54 -11.92 -4.60 -2.43
CA LEU A 54 -11.73 -3.84 -3.65
C LEU A 54 -10.24 -3.77 -3.98
N ILE A 55 -9.90 -4.04 -5.23
CA ILE A 55 -8.56 -3.83 -5.79
C ILE A 55 -8.68 -2.85 -6.95
N VAL A 56 -7.85 -1.81 -6.95
CA VAL A 56 -7.74 -0.83 -8.03
C VAL A 56 -6.34 -0.88 -8.59
N GLU A 57 -6.23 -1.04 -9.90
CA GLU A 57 -4.94 -1.20 -10.58
C GLU A 57 -4.97 -0.56 -11.98
N ARG A 58 -3.79 -0.39 -12.57
CA ARG A 58 -3.68 0.03 -13.97
C ARG A 58 -4.28 -1.04 -14.88
N ASN A 59 -5.06 -0.61 -15.87
CA ASN A 59 -5.58 -1.52 -16.86
C ASN A 59 -4.47 -1.87 -17.87
N PRO A 60 -4.08 -3.15 -18.00
CA PRO A 60 -3.01 -3.54 -18.92
C PRO A 60 -3.40 -3.43 -20.40
N GLU A 61 -4.69 -3.29 -20.71
CA GLU A 61 -5.21 -3.23 -22.07
C GLU A 61 -5.32 -1.81 -22.63
N ASN A 62 -5.25 -0.80 -21.74
CA ASN A 62 -5.30 0.61 -22.10
C ASN A 62 -4.59 1.47 -21.04
N GLU A 63 -4.43 2.77 -21.29
CA GLU A 63 -3.75 3.67 -20.35
C GLU A 63 -4.58 4.07 -19.13
N GLY A 64 -5.77 3.48 -18.96
CA GLY A 64 -6.69 3.80 -17.87
C GLY A 64 -6.47 2.98 -16.62
N TRP A 65 -7.48 3.05 -15.76
CA TRP A 65 -7.57 2.31 -14.51
C TRP A 65 -8.69 1.28 -14.58
N MET A 66 -8.61 0.28 -13.72
CA MET A 66 -9.67 -0.70 -13.54
C MET A 66 -9.86 -1.01 -12.07
N TYR A 67 -11.03 -1.51 -11.71
CA TYR A 67 -11.27 -2.04 -10.38
C TYR A 67 -11.85 -3.44 -10.43
N SER A 68 -11.54 -4.21 -9.40
CA SER A 68 -12.05 -5.55 -9.22
C SER A 68 -12.54 -5.72 -7.78
N ILE A 69 -13.70 -6.31 -7.61
CA ILE A 69 -14.29 -6.64 -6.31
C ILE A 69 -14.24 -8.16 -6.17
N TYR A 70 -13.69 -8.60 -5.06
CA TYR A 70 -13.52 -10.01 -4.74
C TYR A 70 -14.37 -10.38 -3.52
N ALA A 71 -14.93 -11.58 -3.55
CA ALA A 71 -15.41 -12.26 -2.35
C ALA A 71 -14.40 -13.38 -2.03
N ARG A 72 -13.62 -13.19 -0.98
CA ARG A 72 -12.49 -14.09 -0.65
C ARG A 72 -11.50 -14.18 -1.82
N LYS A 73 -11.48 -15.30 -2.56
CA LYS A 73 -10.63 -15.54 -3.73
C LYS A 73 -11.35 -15.40 -5.07
N ASN A 74 -12.66 -15.22 -5.06
CA ASN A 74 -13.48 -15.18 -6.28
C ASN A 74 -13.73 -13.73 -6.71
N ILE A 75 -13.59 -13.47 -8.00
CA ILE A 75 -13.93 -12.16 -8.58
C ILE A 75 -15.44 -12.10 -8.75
N LEU A 76 -16.08 -11.11 -8.11
CA LEU A 76 -17.50 -10.81 -8.29
C LEU A 76 -17.73 -9.81 -9.42
N VAL A 77 -16.92 -8.76 -9.45
CA VAL A 77 -17.03 -7.68 -10.45
C VAL A 77 -15.62 -7.31 -10.92
N ARG A 78 -15.46 -7.10 -12.22
CA ARG A 78 -14.26 -6.49 -12.80
C ARG A 78 -14.69 -5.48 -13.85
N GLN A 79 -14.32 -4.23 -13.65
CA GLN A 79 -14.66 -3.12 -14.53
C GLN A 79 -13.40 -2.50 -15.09
N LYS A 80 -13.25 -2.54 -16.42
CA LYS A 80 -12.07 -2.04 -17.15
C LYS A 80 -12.32 -0.73 -17.88
N ILE A 81 -13.56 -0.35 -18.07
CA ILE A 81 -14.01 0.81 -18.83
C ILE A 81 -15.05 1.58 -18.03
N MET A 82 -15.28 2.84 -18.39
CA MET A 82 -16.34 3.66 -17.79
C MET A 82 -17.71 3.01 -18.01
N PRO A 83 -18.50 2.83 -16.95
CA PRO A 83 -19.88 2.33 -17.09
C PRO A 83 -20.77 3.39 -17.75
N ILE A 84 -21.81 2.95 -18.47
CA ILE A 84 -22.90 3.79 -19.03
C ILE A 84 -22.44 4.79 -20.11
N VAL A 85 -21.17 4.93 -20.40
CA VAL A 85 -20.67 5.83 -21.43
C VAL A 85 -20.66 5.13 -22.78
N ASN A 86 -21.19 5.79 -23.80
CA ASN A 86 -21.12 5.28 -25.16
C ASN A 86 -19.66 5.14 -25.60
N GLY A 87 -19.29 3.94 -26.04
CA GLY A 87 -17.91 3.62 -26.40
C GLY A 87 -17.11 2.97 -25.25
N LYS A 88 -15.89 2.51 -25.58
CA LYS A 88 -14.97 1.87 -24.64
C LYS A 88 -14.02 2.90 -24.03
N GLN A 89 -14.52 3.85 -23.26
CA GLN A 89 -13.69 4.84 -22.62
C GLN A 89 -12.99 4.24 -21.38
N PRO A 90 -11.67 4.43 -21.22
CA PRO A 90 -10.97 4.00 -20.01
C PRO A 90 -11.40 4.81 -18.80
N ILE A 91 -11.26 4.26 -17.60
CA ILE A 91 -11.43 5.01 -16.35
C ILE A 91 -10.21 5.94 -16.23
N PRO A 92 -10.40 7.27 -16.12
CA PRO A 92 -9.32 8.24 -16.37
C PRO A 92 -8.24 8.23 -15.30
N ASN A 93 -8.59 8.06 -14.05
CA ASN A 93 -7.64 8.13 -12.93
C ASN A 93 -7.97 7.13 -11.81
N LYS A 94 -7.01 6.95 -10.89
CA LYS A 94 -7.11 6.01 -9.77
C LYS A 94 -8.26 6.38 -8.84
N LYS A 95 -8.43 7.66 -8.52
CA LYS A 95 -9.49 8.15 -7.62
C LYS A 95 -10.89 7.83 -8.15
N THR A 96 -11.12 8.07 -9.44
CA THR A 96 -12.39 7.69 -10.09
C THR A 96 -12.63 6.18 -10.00
N ALA A 97 -11.61 5.35 -10.25
CA ALA A 97 -11.74 3.90 -10.14
C ALA A 97 -12.03 3.45 -8.70
N GLU A 98 -11.40 4.08 -7.70
CA GLU A 98 -11.65 3.83 -6.28
C GLU A 98 -13.07 4.22 -5.89
N ALA A 99 -13.54 5.39 -6.29
CA ALA A 99 -14.88 5.86 -5.97
C ALA A 99 -15.98 5.00 -6.61
N LEU A 100 -15.83 4.66 -7.88
CA LEU A 100 -16.74 3.75 -8.59
C LEU A 100 -16.76 2.36 -7.94
N GLY A 101 -15.58 1.82 -7.65
CA GLY A 101 -15.43 0.52 -7.01
C GLY A 101 -16.02 0.49 -5.59
N ALA A 102 -15.80 1.55 -4.81
CA ALA A 102 -16.36 1.69 -3.46
C ALA A 102 -17.89 1.72 -3.48
N LEU A 103 -18.48 2.45 -4.42
CA LEU A 103 -19.93 2.54 -4.57
C LEU A 103 -20.54 1.18 -4.96
N VAL A 104 -19.93 0.46 -5.91
CA VAL A 104 -20.37 -0.89 -6.30
C VAL A 104 -20.21 -1.87 -5.15
N LEU A 105 -19.09 -1.81 -4.40
CA LEU A 105 -18.86 -2.63 -3.22
C LEU A 105 -19.93 -2.38 -2.14
N GLN A 106 -20.30 -1.12 -1.91
CA GLN A 106 -21.35 -0.76 -0.97
C GLN A 106 -22.71 -1.34 -1.39
N LYS A 107 -23.05 -1.28 -2.69
CA LYS A 107 -24.28 -1.91 -3.20
C LYS A 107 -24.30 -3.41 -2.96
N ILE A 108 -23.19 -4.11 -3.23
CA ILE A 108 -23.07 -5.55 -2.96
C ILE A 108 -23.28 -5.86 -1.47
N ARG A 109 -22.70 -5.05 -0.56
CA ARG A 109 -22.89 -5.20 0.89
C ARG A 109 -24.34 -5.00 1.33
N ASN A 110 -25.06 -4.12 0.65
CA ASN A 110 -26.46 -3.83 0.90
C ASN A 110 -27.41 -4.76 0.13
N GLU A 111 -26.89 -5.84 -0.44
CA GLU A 111 -27.66 -6.81 -1.24
C GLU A 111 -28.41 -6.17 -2.43
N GLN A 112 -27.88 -5.04 -2.92
CA GLN A 112 -28.39 -4.33 -4.07
C GLN A 112 -27.69 -4.79 -5.35
N LEU A 113 -28.34 -4.60 -6.50
CA LEU A 113 -27.70 -4.86 -7.79
C LEU A 113 -26.46 -3.98 -7.98
N PRO A 114 -25.31 -4.54 -8.36
CA PRO A 114 -24.04 -3.82 -8.52
C PRO A 114 -24.01 -3.00 -9.84
N VAL A 115 -25.10 -2.34 -10.16
CA VAL A 115 -25.27 -1.51 -11.36
C VAL A 115 -25.24 -0.04 -10.96
N LEU A 116 -24.43 0.75 -11.66
CA LEU A 116 -24.36 2.19 -11.46
C LEU A 116 -25.43 2.88 -12.32
N THR A 117 -26.09 3.85 -11.74
CA THR A 117 -27.00 4.75 -12.47
C THR A 117 -26.21 5.93 -13.05
N LYS A 118 -26.81 6.63 -14.02
CA LYS A 118 -26.19 7.81 -14.61
C LYS A 118 -25.92 8.90 -13.57
N SER A 119 -26.85 9.15 -12.66
CA SER A 119 -26.69 10.14 -11.60
C SER A 119 -25.56 9.80 -10.61
N GLU A 120 -25.37 8.54 -10.28
CA GLU A 120 -24.25 8.10 -9.45
C GLU A 120 -22.91 8.28 -10.15
N LEU A 121 -22.86 8.00 -11.44
CA LEU A 121 -21.68 8.22 -12.26
C LEU A 121 -21.33 9.71 -12.34
N ASP A 122 -22.31 10.55 -12.66
CA ASP A 122 -22.12 12.00 -12.75
C ASP A 122 -21.61 12.57 -11.43
N TYR A 123 -22.16 12.14 -10.30
CA TYR A 123 -21.70 12.51 -8.96
C TYR A 123 -20.24 12.12 -8.69
N VAL A 124 -19.86 10.88 -9.01
CA VAL A 124 -18.48 10.42 -8.81
C VAL A 124 -17.50 11.22 -9.69
N MET A 125 -17.89 11.51 -10.92
CA MET A 125 -17.06 12.30 -11.83
C MET A 125 -16.88 13.74 -11.35
N GLU A 126 -17.93 14.37 -10.82
CA GLU A 126 -17.85 15.72 -10.27
C GLU A 126 -16.95 15.81 -9.05
N VAL A 127 -17.12 14.90 -8.09
CA VAL A 127 -16.30 14.86 -6.86
C VAL A 127 -14.83 14.58 -7.18
N SER A 128 -14.55 13.65 -8.09
CA SER A 128 -13.15 13.31 -8.43
C SER A 128 -12.42 14.43 -9.19
N GLN A 129 -13.14 15.33 -9.89
CA GLN A 129 -12.54 16.50 -10.55
C GLN A 129 -12.28 17.67 -9.60
N GLN A 130 -13.12 17.88 -8.59
CA GLN A 130 -12.96 18.98 -7.63
C GLN A 130 -11.71 18.84 -6.75
N GLU A 131 -11.29 17.64 -6.45
CA GLU A 131 -10.09 17.41 -5.66
C GLU A 131 -8.80 17.66 -6.45
N ASP A 132 -8.78 17.41 -7.74
CA ASP A 132 -7.60 17.66 -8.59
C ASP A 132 -7.39 19.17 -8.86
N SER A 133 -8.43 20.00 -8.66
CA SER A 133 -8.35 21.47 -8.82
C SER A 133 -7.78 22.20 -7.60
N LYS A 134 -7.55 21.52 -6.48
CA LYS A 134 -7.05 22.10 -5.22
C LYS A 134 -5.57 21.86 -4.97
N LEU A 135 -4.87 21.20 -5.90
CA LEU A 135 -3.43 20.97 -5.87
C LEU A 135 -2.73 21.93 -6.83
#